data_d9b1b165b2fe9897714dbe278850609b
#
_entry.id   d9b1b165b2fe9897714dbe278850609b
#
_cell.length_a   1.000
_cell.length_b   1.000
_cell.length_c   1.000
_cell.angle_alpha   90.00
_cell.angle_beta   90.00
_cell.angle_gamma   90.00
#
_symmetry.space_group_name_H-M   'P 1'
#
loop_
_entity.id
_entity.type
_entity.pdbx_description
1 polymer ?
#
loop_
_entity_poly.entity_id
_entity_poly.type
_entity_poly.pdbx_seq_one_letter_code
_entity_poly.pdbx_strand_id
1 'polypeptide(L)'
;MIKLFKILNSHKVPFAVISGKFDKESYSVEDKSFNPDLDLILNCNKIKIAHLLLNDKNFKIIGDDLLLDIQSNLRVDLYFRSINVGYYHFLVPKSDSYKIQKLKEEDYIIYQLLDPLLKFSKYHKRHIFRLKKYFSDGIPKEISSKLSKIIGKYLSEELLNKIQNSEFIIEKQFIRRCKLKILFINGNFVKMIKSRIF
;
A
#
# COMPACT_ATOMS: atom_id res chain seq x y z
N MET A 1 3.12 -9.03 -20.50
CA MET A 1 2.32 -9.31 -19.26
C MET A 1 3.19 -10.15 -18.37
N ILE A 2 3.38 -9.73 -17.14
CA ILE A 2 4.22 -10.43 -16.15
C ILE A 2 3.69 -11.85 -15.97
N LYS A 3 4.57 -12.85 -15.98
CA LYS A 3 4.21 -14.27 -15.86
C LYS A 3 3.38 -14.54 -14.60
N LEU A 4 3.70 -13.86 -13.50
CA LEU A 4 2.94 -13.95 -12.26
C LEU A 4 1.44 -13.67 -12.45
N PHE A 5 1.08 -12.64 -13.22
CA PHE A 5 -0.34 -12.33 -13.46
C PHE A 5 -1.06 -13.41 -14.25
N LYS A 6 -0.37 -14.06 -15.20
CA LYS A 6 -0.95 -15.20 -15.92
C LYS A 6 -1.24 -16.35 -14.97
N ILE A 7 -0.31 -16.66 -14.04
CA ILE A 7 -0.49 -17.70 -13.03
C ILE A 7 -1.65 -17.35 -12.09
N LEU A 8 -1.69 -16.13 -11.56
CA LEU A 8 -2.78 -15.69 -10.67
C LEU A 8 -4.14 -15.80 -11.37
N ASN A 9 -4.22 -15.39 -12.63
CA ASN A 9 -5.46 -15.45 -13.41
C ASN A 9 -5.87 -16.89 -13.72
N SER A 10 -4.95 -17.78 -14.15
CA SER A 10 -5.25 -19.17 -14.46
C SER A 10 -5.77 -19.95 -13.24
N HIS A 11 -5.28 -19.59 -12.05
CA HIS A 11 -5.72 -20.18 -10.78
C HIS A 11 -6.84 -19.40 -10.06
N LYS A 12 -7.45 -18.44 -10.76
CA LYS A 12 -8.58 -17.66 -10.25
C LYS A 12 -8.27 -17.02 -8.89
N VAL A 13 -7.07 -16.45 -8.74
CA VAL A 13 -6.67 -15.70 -7.56
C VAL A 13 -6.94 -14.22 -7.81
N PRO A 14 -7.92 -13.59 -7.15
CA PRO A 14 -8.14 -12.16 -7.27
C PRO A 14 -6.95 -11.38 -6.70
N PHE A 15 -6.49 -10.36 -7.41
CA PHE A 15 -5.39 -9.52 -6.98
C PHE A 15 -5.57 -8.08 -7.43
N ALA A 16 -4.92 -7.16 -6.71
CA ALA A 16 -4.82 -5.76 -7.10
C ALA A 16 -3.37 -5.28 -7.01
N VAL A 17 -2.97 -4.47 -7.99
CA VAL A 17 -1.69 -3.76 -7.99
C VAL A 17 -1.83 -2.51 -7.16
N ILE A 18 -0.94 -2.33 -6.20
CA ILE A 18 -0.89 -1.14 -5.35
C ILE A 18 0.12 -0.16 -5.91
N SER A 19 1.34 -0.63 -6.13
CA SER A 19 2.42 0.16 -6.72
C SER A 19 3.28 -0.72 -7.62
N GLY A 20 4.04 -0.10 -8.52
CA GLY A 20 4.98 -0.80 -9.38
C GLY A 20 5.04 -0.29 -10.82
N LYS A 21 5.79 -1.00 -11.66
CA LYS A 21 6.08 -0.65 -13.07
C LYS A 21 4.85 -0.45 -13.99
N PHE A 22 3.64 -0.72 -13.49
CA PHE A 22 2.43 -0.62 -14.30
C PHE A 22 1.92 0.80 -14.49
N ASP A 23 2.42 1.72 -13.74
CA ASP A 23 2.09 3.12 -13.91
C ASP A 23 3.19 3.77 -14.74
N LYS A 24 3.01 3.80 -16.07
CA LYS A 24 3.97 4.45 -16.97
C LYS A 24 4.24 5.91 -16.59
N GLU A 25 3.28 6.56 -15.94
CA GLU A 25 3.39 7.96 -15.54
C GLU A 25 4.21 8.18 -14.27
N SER A 26 4.25 7.20 -13.36
CA SER A 26 5.01 7.33 -12.11
C SER A 26 6.51 7.08 -12.30
N TYR A 27 6.93 6.54 -13.43
CA TYR A 27 8.33 6.23 -13.77
C TYR A 27 9.03 7.26 -14.65
N SER A 28 8.41 8.38 -14.94
CA SER A 28 9.03 9.45 -15.72
C SER A 28 10.12 10.23 -14.98
N VAL A 29 10.42 9.88 -13.72
CA VAL A 29 11.53 10.47 -12.97
C VAL A 29 12.74 9.57 -13.08
N GLU A 30 13.79 10.09 -13.67
CA GLU A 30 15.09 9.52 -14.07
C GLU A 30 15.91 8.80 -12.98
N ASP A 31 15.31 8.26 -11.93
CA ASP A 31 16.05 7.54 -10.91
C ASP A 31 16.28 6.08 -11.34
N LYS A 32 17.31 5.87 -12.18
CA LYS A 32 17.77 4.56 -12.65
C LYS A 32 18.32 3.66 -11.53
N SER A 33 18.45 4.15 -10.31
CA SER A 33 19.03 3.43 -9.18
C SER A 33 18.04 2.52 -8.44
N PHE A 34 16.76 2.50 -8.80
CA PHE A 34 15.75 1.73 -8.12
C PHE A 34 15.41 0.44 -8.86
N ASN A 35 15.70 -0.71 -8.22
CA ASN A 35 15.00 -1.95 -8.56
C ASN A 35 13.50 -1.70 -8.40
N PRO A 36 12.73 -1.84 -9.48
CA PRO A 36 11.31 -1.59 -9.41
C PRO A 36 10.65 -2.67 -8.55
N ASP A 37 10.09 -2.26 -7.43
CA ASP A 37 9.27 -3.13 -6.61
C ASP A 37 7.83 -3.09 -7.13
N LEU A 38 7.20 -4.25 -7.16
CA LEU A 38 5.78 -4.41 -7.47
C LEU A 38 5.04 -4.83 -6.20
N ASP A 39 4.13 -4.01 -5.74
CA ASP A 39 3.30 -4.33 -4.57
C ASP A 39 1.96 -4.91 -5.03
N LEU A 40 1.62 -6.12 -4.58
CA LEU A 40 0.37 -6.82 -4.88
C LEU A 40 -0.41 -7.15 -3.63
N ILE A 41 -1.72 -6.87 -3.64
CA ILE A 41 -2.66 -7.46 -2.68
C ILE A 41 -3.30 -8.68 -3.32
N LEU A 42 -3.26 -9.82 -2.64
CA LEU A 42 -3.83 -11.09 -3.08
C LEU A 42 -5.01 -11.47 -2.19
N ASN A 43 -6.15 -11.81 -2.78
CA ASN A 43 -7.29 -12.32 -2.02
C ASN A 43 -7.19 -13.84 -1.82
N CYS A 44 -6.09 -14.30 -1.24
CA CYS A 44 -5.87 -15.68 -0.86
C CYS A 44 -4.92 -15.75 0.35
N ASN A 45 -4.66 -16.96 0.84
CA ASN A 45 -3.65 -17.17 1.86
C ASN A 45 -2.26 -17.43 1.25
N LYS A 46 -1.22 -17.23 2.04
CA LYS A 46 0.19 -17.42 1.66
C LYS A 46 0.48 -18.84 1.17
N ILE A 47 -0.12 -19.86 1.82
CA ILE A 47 0.09 -21.27 1.48
C ILE A 47 -0.34 -21.54 0.03
N LYS A 48 -1.48 -20.99 -0.41
CA LYS A 48 -1.96 -21.14 -1.78
C LYS A 48 -0.94 -20.60 -2.79
N ILE A 49 -0.36 -19.43 -2.55
CA ILE A 49 0.65 -18.85 -3.44
C ILE A 49 1.94 -19.66 -3.41
N ALA A 50 2.40 -20.10 -2.25
CA ALA A 50 3.56 -20.97 -2.14
C ALA A 50 3.39 -22.24 -3.00
N HIS A 51 2.24 -22.90 -2.91
CA HIS A 51 1.95 -24.08 -3.74
C HIS A 51 1.93 -23.76 -5.25
N LEU A 52 1.35 -22.64 -5.65
CA LEU A 52 1.29 -22.23 -7.05
C LEU A 52 2.66 -21.94 -7.68
N LEU A 53 3.59 -21.45 -6.88
CA LEU A 53 4.90 -21.01 -7.34
C LEU A 53 6.03 -21.99 -7.03
N LEU A 54 5.77 -23.01 -6.21
CA LEU A 54 6.80 -23.95 -5.71
C LEU A 54 7.57 -24.66 -6.83
N ASN A 55 6.91 -24.95 -7.94
CA ASN A 55 7.47 -25.69 -9.08
C ASN A 55 7.84 -24.77 -10.25
N ASP A 56 7.65 -23.46 -10.13
CA ASP A 56 7.97 -22.52 -11.21
C ASP A 56 9.36 -21.92 -11.00
N LYS A 57 10.34 -22.39 -11.78
CA LYS A 57 11.73 -21.96 -11.75
C LYS A 57 11.94 -20.47 -12.03
N ASN A 58 10.91 -19.76 -12.46
CA ASN A 58 11.01 -18.32 -12.74
C ASN A 58 10.82 -17.45 -11.50
N PHE A 59 10.42 -18.06 -10.38
CA PHE A 59 10.19 -17.32 -9.13
C PHE A 59 11.05 -17.89 -8.01
N LYS A 60 11.59 -16.97 -7.20
CA LYS A 60 12.31 -17.29 -5.97
C LYS A 60 11.65 -16.56 -4.80
N ILE A 61 11.24 -17.30 -3.80
CA ILE A 61 10.79 -16.73 -2.53
C ILE A 61 12.05 -16.28 -1.77
N ILE A 62 12.20 -14.99 -1.53
CA ILE A 62 13.39 -14.39 -0.90
C ILE A 62 13.10 -13.86 0.51
N GLY A 63 11.87 -13.93 0.95
CA GLY A 63 11.43 -13.54 2.29
C GLY A 63 10.00 -13.99 2.55
N ASP A 64 9.48 -13.64 3.72
CA ASP A 64 8.16 -14.10 4.14
C ASP A 64 7.02 -13.72 3.19
N ASP A 65 7.06 -12.51 2.67
CA ASP A 65 6.05 -11.96 1.76
C ASP A 65 6.72 -11.34 0.52
N LEU A 66 7.91 -11.83 0.18
CA LEU A 66 8.76 -11.27 -0.85
C LEU A 66 9.12 -12.32 -1.90
N LEU A 67 8.79 -12.03 -3.14
CA LEU A 67 9.04 -12.84 -4.31
C LEU A 67 9.97 -12.11 -5.28
N LEU A 68 10.90 -12.83 -5.89
CA LEU A 68 11.70 -12.37 -7.01
C LEU A 68 11.26 -13.06 -8.29
N ASP A 69 10.82 -12.31 -9.28
CA ASP A 69 10.70 -12.78 -10.65
C ASP A 69 12.10 -12.78 -11.28
N ILE A 70 12.67 -13.98 -11.44
CA ILE A 70 14.06 -14.17 -11.88
C ILE A 70 14.24 -13.64 -13.31
N GLN A 71 13.27 -13.86 -14.17
CA GLN A 71 13.35 -13.50 -15.58
C GLN A 71 13.39 -11.98 -15.79
N SER A 72 12.60 -11.24 -15.04
CA SER A 72 12.51 -9.78 -15.14
C SER A 72 13.38 -9.05 -14.09
N ASN A 73 14.01 -9.79 -13.18
CA ASN A 73 14.67 -9.27 -11.98
C ASN A 73 13.76 -8.31 -11.20
N LEU A 74 12.47 -8.63 -11.17
CA LEU A 74 11.44 -7.82 -10.52
C LEU A 74 11.18 -8.36 -9.12
N ARG A 75 11.34 -7.49 -8.14
CA ARG A 75 10.94 -7.76 -6.77
C ARG A 75 9.45 -7.53 -6.61
N VAL A 76 8.75 -8.48 -5.99
CA VAL A 76 7.30 -8.42 -5.76
C VAL A 76 7.01 -8.56 -4.28
N ASP A 77 6.47 -7.52 -3.67
CA ASP A 77 5.98 -7.55 -2.30
C ASP A 77 4.52 -8.02 -2.30
N LEU A 78 4.23 -9.11 -1.56
CA LEU A 78 2.94 -9.75 -1.52
C LEU A 78 2.21 -9.41 -0.22
N TYR A 79 0.99 -8.92 -0.35
CA TYR A 79 0.10 -8.65 0.78
C TYR A 79 -1.10 -9.58 0.71
N PHE A 80 -1.35 -10.36 1.76
CA PHE A 80 -2.40 -11.37 1.77
C PHE A 80 -3.67 -10.85 2.44
N ARG A 81 -4.78 -10.84 1.68
CA ARG A 81 -6.13 -10.39 2.06
C ARG A 81 -6.24 -8.90 2.38
N SER A 82 -5.23 -8.27 2.91
CA SER A 82 -5.23 -6.84 3.21
C SER A 82 -3.81 -6.29 3.33
N ILE A 83 -3.66 -5.00 3.12
CA ILE A 83 -2.48 -4.28 3.57
C ILE A 83 -2.79 -3.65 4.91
N ASN A 84 -1.89 -3.85 5.85
CA ASN A 84 -1.97 -3.24 7.17
C ASN A 84 -1.03 -2.04 7.22
N VAL A 85 -1.59 -0.86 7.32
CA VAL A 85 -0.83 0.37 7.58
C VAL A 85 -1.21 0.86 8.98
N GLY A 86 -0.38 0.51 9.94
CA GLY A 86 -0.75 0.65 11.33
C GLY A 86 -1.98 -0.22 11.65
N TYR A 87 -3.07 0.43 12.06
CA TYR A 87 -4.35 -0.25 12.32
C TYR A 87 -5.38 -0.06 11.19
N TYR A 88 -4.98 0.50 10.06
CA TYR A 88 -5.84 0.68 8.91
C TYR A 88 -5.60 -0.44 7.90
N HIS A 89 -6.68 -1.07 7.44
CA HIS A 89 -6.63 -2.21 6.55
C HIS A 89 -7.19 -1.83 5.17
N PHE A 90 -6.39 -2.00 4.13
CA PHE A 90 -6.86 -1.94 2.76
C PHE A 90 -7.22 -3.35 2.30
N LEU A 91 -8.47 -3.55 1.92
CA LEU A 91 -8.96 -4.84 1.43
C LEU A 91 -8.86 -4.90 -0.09
N VAL A 92 -8.53 -6.08 -0.61
CA VAL A 92 -8.68 -6.36 -2.04
C VAL A 92 -10.18 -6.39 -2.37
N PRO A 93 -10.63 -5.65 -3.37
CA PRO A 93 -12.00 -5.75 -3.83
C PRO A 93 -12.32 -7.20 -4.22
N LYS A 94 -13.43 -7.73 -3.74
CA LYS A 94 -13.97 -8.99 -4.23
C LYS A 94 -14.36 -8.76 -5.69
N SER A 95 -13.66 -9.37 -6.62
CA SER A 95 -13.96 -9.28 -8.03
C SER A 95 -14.08 -10.68 -8.61
N ASP A 96 -15.18 -10.94 -9.27
CA ASP A 96 -15.38 -12.14 -10.07
C ASP A 96 -14.65 -12.04 -11.42
N SER A 97 -14.15 -10.86 -11.77
CA SER A 97 -13.39 -10.65 -12.99
C SER A 97 -11.89 -10.77 -12.71
N TYR A 98 -11.26 -11.73 -13.37
CA TYR A 98 -9.80 -11.98 -13.33
C TYR A 98 -8.99 -10.95 -14.13
N LYS A 99 -9.44 -9.72 -14.21
CA LYS A 99 -8.70 -8.62 -14.82
C LYS A 99 -7.74 -8.03 -13.80
N ILE A 100 -6.58 -7.54 -14.28
CA ILE A 100 -5.65 -6.78 -13.45
C ILE A 100 -6.41 -5.60 -12.84
N GLN A 101 -6.53 -5.60 -11.53
CA GLN A 101 -7.16 -4.53 -10.79
C GLN A 101 -6.09 -3.61 -10.24
N LYS A 102 -6.36 -2.33 -10.26
CA LYS A 102 -5.61 -1.34 -9.49
C LYS A 102 -6.43 -0.98 -8.26
N LEU A 103 -5.78 -0.58 -7.18
CA LEU A 103 -6.48 0.11 -6.10
C LEU A 103 -7.21 1.31 -6.69
N LYS A 104 -8.36 1.63 -6.11
CA LYS A 104 -9.01 2.91 -6.41
C LYS A 104 -8.02 4.03 -6.12
N GLU A 105 -8.04 5.06 -6.94
CA GLU A 105 -7.07 6.16 -6.84
C GLU A 105 -7.04 6.77 -5.44
N GLU A 106 -8.20 6.97 -4.83
CA GLU A 106 -8.28 7.51 -3.47
C GLU A 106 -7.61 6.56 -2.46
N ASP A 107 -7.79 5.24 -2.59
CA ASP A 107 -7.17 4.24 -1.71
C ASP A 107 -5.65 4.24 -1.88
N TYR A 108 -5.18 4.36 -3.11
CA TYR A 108 -3.76 4.46 -3.40
C TYR A 108 -3.14 5.72 -2.79
N ILE A 109 -3.79 6.88 -2.93
CA ILE A 109 -3.31 8.13 -2.34
C ILE A 109 -3.30 8.05 -0.81
N ILE A 110 -4.36 7.52 -0.20
CA ILE A 110 -4.42 7.30 1.25
C ILE A 110 -3.30 6.36 1.71
N TYR A 111 -3.04 5.28 0.96
CA TYR A 111 -1.91 4.39 1.21
C TYR A 111 -0.58 5.15 1.15
N GLN A 112 -0.34 5.96 0.11
CA GLN A 112 0.89 6.77 -0.03
C GLN A 112 1.05 7.82 1.09
N LEU A 113 -0.04 8.30 1.67
CA LEU A 113 -0.02 9.21 2.82
C LEU A 113 0.30 8.49 4.13
N LEU A 114 -0.31 7.34 4.37
CA LEU A 114 -0.27 6.68 5.68
C LEU A 114 0.91 5.71 5.84
N ASP A 115 1.30 4.97 4.79
CA ASP A 115 2.35 3.95 4.88
C ASP A 115 3.71 4.52 5.30
N PRO A 116 4.25 5.57 4.64
CA PRO A 116 5.50 6.18 5.06
C PRO A 116 5.42 6.81 6.45
N LEU A 117 4.26 7.42 6.77
CA LEU A 117 4.02 8.04 8.06
C LEU A 117 4.06 7.03 9.20
N LEU A 118 3.29 5.96 9.08
CA LEU A 118 3.04 5.02 10.18
C LEU A 118 4.12 3.97 10.34
N LYS A 119 4.80 3.56 9.24
CA LYS A 119 5.90 2.60 9.27
C LYS A 119 7.24 3.25 9.54
N PHE A 120 7.56 4.33 8.81
CA PHE A 120 8.91 4.88 8.79
C PHE A 120 9.05 6.23 9.49
N SER A 121 7.94 6.87 9.85
CA SER A 121 7.91 8.21 10.48
C SER A 121 8.54 9.31 9.62
N LYS A 122 8.68 9.05 8.33
CA LYS A 122 9.30 9.97 7.36
C LYS A 122 8.79 9.70 5.95
N TYR A 123 8.84 10.72 5.11
CA TYR A 123 8.60 10.59 3.68
C TYR A 123 9.92 10.65 2.90
N HIS A 124 10.11 9.77 1.94
CA HIS A 124 11.16 9.93 0.94
C HIS A 124 10.76 11.05 -0.04
N LYS A 125 11.76 11.74 -0.62
CA LYS A 125 11.54 12.81 -1.62
C LYS A 125 10.55 12.40 -2.72
N ARG A 126 10.66 11.16 -3.21
CA ARG A 126 9.76 10.58 -4.23
C ARG A 126 8.28 10.54 -3.79
N HIS A 127 8.00 10.23 -2.52
CA HIS A 127 6.62 10.19 -2.02
C HIS A 127 6.02 11.59 -2.00
N ILE A 128 6.76 12.58 -1.46
CA ILE A 128 6.32 13.97 -1.46
C ILE A 128 6.10 14.47 -2.89
N PHE A 129 7.04 14.20 -3.81
CA PHE A 129 6.91 14.61 -5.20
C PHE A 129 5.65 14.04 -5.86
N ARG A 130 5.36 12.74 -5.69
CA ARG A 130 4.15 12.11 -6.21
C ARG A 130 2.89 12.72 -5.61
N LEU A 131 2.84 12.88 -4.29
CA LEU A 131 1.69 13.46 -3.61
C LEU A 131 1.47 14.91 -4.03
N LYS A 132 2.52 15.70 -4.19
CA LYS A 132 2.40 17.09 -4.71
C LYS A 132 1.92 17.11 -6.15
N LYS A 133 2.33 16.19 -7.00
CA LYS A 133 1.80 16.05 -8.36
C LYS A 133 0.29 15.73 -8.34
N TYR A 134 -0.15 14.85 -7.44
CA TYR A 134 -1.58 14.56 -7.25
C TYR A 134 -2.37 15.76 -6.73
N PHE A 135 -1.73 16.63 -5.98
CA PHE A 135 -2.36 17.80 -5.36
C PHE A 135 -2.06 19.10 -6.10
N SER A 136 -1.58 19.05 -7.35
CA SER A 136 -1.25 20.24 -8.16
C SER A 136 -2.43 21.19 -8.31
N ASP A 137 -3.64 20.62 -8.52
CA ASP A 137 -4.87 21.38 -8.72
C ASP A 137 -5.70 21.51 -7.41
N GLY A 138 -5.03 21.32 -6.28
CA GLY A 138 -5.64 21.30 -4.96
C GLY A 138 -5.87 19.88 -4.43
N ILE A 139 -6.21 19.81 -3.14
CA ILE A 139 -6.49 18.52 -2.50
C ILE A 139 -7.93 18.11 -2.81
N PRO A 140 -8.15 16.94 -3.47
CA PRO A 140 -9.50 16.49 -3.77
C PRO A 140 -10.32 16.29 -2.49
N LYS A 141 -11.58 16.71 -2.50
CA LYS A 141 -12.49 16.61 -1.35
C LYS A 141 -12.67 15.16 -0.87
N GLU A 142 -12.66 14.22 -1.80
CA GLU A 142 -12.77 12.77 -1.53
C GLU A 142 -11.60 12.28 -0.68
N ILE A 143 -10.37 12.69 -1.01
CA ILE A 143 -9.15 12.36 -0.26
C ILE A 143 -9.21 12.97 1.13
N SER A 144 -9.50 14.26 1.23
CA SER A 144 -9.60 14.97 2.51
C SER A 144 -10.68 14.35 3.40
N SER A 145 -11.87 14.05 2.85
CA SER A 145 -12.97 13.38 3.55
C SER A 145 -12.59 11.98 4.03
N LYS A 146 -11.98 11.16 3.15
CA LYS A 146 -11.58 9.80 3.48
C LYS A 146 -10.48 9.76 4.54
N LEU A 147 -9.46 10.62 4.40
CA LEU A 147 -8.39 10.76 5.37
C LEU A 147 -8.93 11.20 6.74
N SER A 148 -9.87 12.17 6.74
CA SER A 148 -10.52 12.66 7.95
C SER A 148 -11.30 11.57 8.69
N LYS A 149 -11.91 10.62 7.96
CA LYS A 149 -12.57 9.46 8.57
C LYS A 149 -11.55 8.50 9.22
N ILE A 150 -10.32 8.45 8.75
CA ILE A 150 -9.29 7.54 9.24
C ILE A 150 -8.53 8.10 10.44
N ILE A 151 -8.06 9.35 10.35
CA ILE A 151 -7.22 9.98 11.38
C ILE A 151 -7.88 11.18 12.07
N GLY A 152 -9.09 11.55 11.68
CA GLY A 152 -9.81 12.72 12.19
C GLY A 152 -9.48 13.99 11.41
N LYS A 153 -10.43 14.95 11.40
CA LYS A 153 -10.35 16.16 10.59
C LYS A 153 -9.09 16.97 10.84
N TYR A 154 -8.80 17.29 12.09
CA TYR A 154 -7.65 18.12 12.46
C TYR A 154 -6.32 17.50 12.02
N LEU A 155 -6.10 16.20 12.32
CA LEU A 155 -4.86 15.53 11.93
C LEU A 155 -4.72 15.34 10.42
N SER A 156 -5.84 15.20 9.71
CA SER A 156 -5.80 15.12 8.24
C SER A 156 -5.41 16.45 7.60
N GLU A 157 -5.95 17.56 8.08
CA GLU A 157 -5.58 18.90 7.62
C GLU A 157 -4.11 19.20 7.92
N GLU A 158 -3.65 18.89 9.14
CA GLU A 158 -2.25 19.06 9.53
C GLU A 158 -1.31 18.21 8.65
N LEU A 159 -1.65 16.95 8.39
CA LEU A 159 -0.85 16.07 7.51
C LEU A 159 -0.77 16.59 6.08
N LEU A 160 -1.90 16.98 5.51
CA LEU A 160 -1.95 17.50 4.15
C LEU A 160 -1.15 18.79 3.99
N ASN A 161 -1.21 19.69 4.98
CA ASN A 161 -0.38 20.90 5.02
C ASN A 161 1.11 20.56 5.08
N LYS A 162 1.51 19.60 5.92
CA LYS A 162 2.91 19.12 5.99
C LYS A 162 3.41 18.61 4.63
N ILE A 163 2.58 17.84 3.91
CA ILE A 163 2.92 17.36 2.56
C ILE A 163 3.06 18.52 1.57
N GLN A 164 2.14 19.47 1.58
CA GLN A 164 2.22 20.65 0.71
C GLN A 164 3.49 21.49 0.99
N ASN A 165 3.87 21.61 2.25
CA ASN A 165 5.09 22.30 2.68
C ASN A 165 6.36 21.47 2.48
N SER A 166 6.25 20.26 1.90
CA SER A 166 7.40 19.35 1.68
C SER A 166 8.14 18.94 2.96
N GLU A 167 7.42 18.74 4.03
CA GLU A 167 8.00 18.22 5.27
C GLU A 167 8.30 16.72 5.13
N PHE A 168 9.58 16.35 5.19
CA PHE A 168 10.04 14.96 5.04
C PHE A 168 10.04 14.19 6.36
N ILE A 169 10.29 14.87 7.46
CA ILE A 169 10.37 14.28 8.81
C ILE A 169 9.14 14.74 9.58
N ILE A 170 8.40 13.78 10.08
CA ILE A 170 7.19 14.03 10.86
C ILE A 170 7.46 13.76 12.33
N GLU A 171 6.99 14.67 13.17
CA GLU A 171 7.17 14.58 14.61
C GLU A 171 6.57 13.30 15.22
N LYS A 172 7.31 12.67 16.12
CA LYS A 172 6.86 11.43 16.78
C LYS A 172 5.51 11.60 17.49
N GLN A 173 5.26 12.79 18.08
CA GLN A 173 4.01 13.08 18.77
C GLN A 173 2.82 13.11 17.79
N PHE A 174 2.99 13.72 16.62
CA PHE A 174 1.97 13.71 15.57
C PHE A 174 1.63 12.28 15.13
N ILE A 175 2.66 11.46 14.85
CA ILE A 175 2.49 10.06 14.46
C ILE A 175 1.76 9.27 15.52
N ARG A 176 2.11 9.48 16.81
CA ARG A 176 1.43 8.83 17.94
C ARG A 176 -0.05 9.20 17.98
N ARG A 177 -0.39 10.48 17.76
CA ARG A 177 -1.79 10.95 17.69
C ARG A 177 -2.54 10.27 16.53
N CYS A 178 -1.93 10.17 15.35
CA CYS A 178 -2.51 9.46 14.21
C CYS A 178 -2.77 7.97 14.52
N LYS A 179 -1.79 7.27 15.09
CA LYS A 179 -1.93 5.85 15.48
C LYS A 179 -3.04 5.64 16.48
N LEU A 180 -3.12 6.46 17.50
CA LEU A 180 -4.19 6.39 18.51
C LEU A 180 -5.56 6.64 17.86
N LYS A 181 -5.67 7.65 16.99
CA LYS A 181 -6.94 7.97 16.34
C LYS A 181 -7.43 6.83 15.45
N ILE A 182 -6.54 6.22 14.66
CA ILE A 182 -6.86 5.05 13.84
C ILE A 182 -7.33 3.89 14.70
N LEU A 183 -6.67 3.65 15.83
CA LEU A 183 -7.05 2.60 16.76
C LEU A 183 -8.47 2.80 17.31
N PHE A 184 -8.82 4.03 17.71
CA PHE A 184 -10.13 4.35 18.27
C PHE A 184 -11.23 4.34 17.21
N ILE A 185 -11.02 4.98 16.05
CA ILE A 185 -12.06 5.11 15.00
C ILE A 185 -12.41 3.75 14.40
N ASN A 186 -11.44 2.86 14.19
CA ASN A 186 -11.68 1.58 13.53
C ASN A 186 -12.20 0.47 14.47
N GLY A 187 -12.51 0.79 15.73
CA GLY A 187 -13.01 -0.19 16.70
C GLY A 187 -12.02 -1.31 17.04
N ASN A 188 -10.78 -1.20 16.57
CA ASN A 188 -9.73 -2.19 16.82
C ASN A 188 -9.22 -2.15 18.28
N PHE A 189 -9.60 -1.13 19.04
CA PHE A 189 -9.26 -1.02 20.46
C PHE A 189 -9.81 -2.21 21.26
N VAL A 190 -11.05 -2.58 21.02
CA VAL A 190 -11.69 -3.74 21.67
C VAL A 190 -11.01 -5.05 21.25
N LYS A 191 -10.64 -5.20 19.99
CA LYS A 191 -9.90 -6.38 19.49
C LYS A 191 -8.50 -6.47 20.09
N MET A 192 -7.80 -5.34 20.23
CA MET A 192 -6.47 -5.29 20.83
C MET A 192 -6.51 -5.64 22.33
N ILE A 193 -7.51 -5.17 23.06
CA ILE A 193 -7.67 -5.53 24.48
C ILE A 193 -7.98 -7.02 24.60
N LYS A 194 -8.92 -7.54 23.79
CA LYS A 194 -9.24 -8.99 23.80
C LYS A 194 -8.04 -9.88 23.48
N SER A 195 -7.17 -9.49 22.54
CA SER A 195 -5.98 -10.26 22.18
C SER A 195 -4.85 -10.24 23.22
N ARG A 196 -4.94 -9.37 24.23
CA ARG A 196 -3.97 -9.29 25.35
C ARG A 196 -4.48 -9.92 26.65
N ILE A 197 -5.77 -10.22 26.71
CA ILE A 197 -6.42 -10.78 27.90
C ILE A 197 -6.68 -12.30 27.72
N PHE A 198 -6.67 -12.77 26.51
CA PHE A 198 -6.80 -14.18 26.12
C PHE A 198 -5.64 -14.59 25.21
#